data_63483d0f8fb41f337a9253314cf7db4a
#
_entry.id   63483d0f8fb41f337a9253314cf7db4a
#
_cell.length_a   1.000
_cell.length_b   1.000
_cell.length_c   1.000
_cell.angle_alpha   90.00
_cell.angle_beta   90.00
_cell.angle_gamma   90.00
#
_symmetry.space_group_name_H-M   'P 1'
#
loop_
_entity.id
_entity.type
_entity.pdbx_description
1 polymer ?
#
loop_
_entity_poly.entity_id
_entity_poly.type
_entity_poly.pdbx_seq_one_letter_code
_entity_poly.pdbx_strand_id
1 'polypeptide(L)'
;FIMPKKKFFQNFKTKKIKLHIFRTITGCFALISIFFGLKYLPLADAISITFAAPIFATIFSIFFLKEIVGKKRWFAVLIGFLGILIILKPGTSLFSIYSIFPILFCVGFAASASLIRILSKTDKNYLISFYYTAGLTLVSLFLDPLSWKIPLFKDCLLLISIGIIGSLGNIIITEAYRKSEISLITPIKYLNLIFAIVFGYFLFNEVPEYSTLIGSVFIIVSTVIIFIRERKLNKKNIIPKEL
;
A
#
# COMPACT_ATOMS: atom_id res chain seq x y z
N PHE A 1 -12.37 27.43 -7.00
CA PHE A 1 -13.18 26.50 -7.82
C PHE A 1 -14.61 26.50 -7.30
N ILE A 2 -15.40 27.46 -7.74
CA ILE A 2 -16.83 27.58 -7.37
C ILE A 2 -17.63 26.81 -8.42
N MET A 3 -17.84 25.51 -8.20
CA MET A 3 -18.81 24.74 -8.99
C MET A 3 -20.22 24.98 -8.47
N PRO A 4 -21.24 25.12 -9.33
CA PRO A 4 -22.64 25.28 -8.88
C PRO A 4 -23.05 24.04 -8.06
N LYS A 5 -23.67 24.26 -6.88
CA LYS A 5 -24.02 23.25 -5.87
C LYS A 5 -24.70 21.99 -6.44
N LYS A 6 -25.60 22.11 -7.41
CA LYS A 6 -26.28 20.97 -8.06
C LYS A 6 -25.32 20.06 -8.85
N LYS A 7 -24.32 20.61 -9.55
CA LYS A 7 -23.29 19.83 -10.27
C LYS A 7 -22.29 19.17 -9.31
N PHE A 8 -22.07 19.76 -8.14
CA PHE A 8 -21.17 19.21 -7.12
C PHE A 8 -21.67 17.83 -6.64
N PHE A 9 -22.92 17.72 -6.19
CA PHE A 9 -23.50 16.46 -5.72
C PHE A 9 -23.68 15.40 -6.82
N GLN A 10 -23.93 15.80 -8.07
CA GLN A 10 -24.03 14.86 -9.18
C GLN A 10 -22.68 14.20 -9.52
N ASN A 11 -21.57 14.91 -9.28
CA ASN A 11 -20.23 14.40 -9.50
C ASN A 11 -19.79 13.33 -8.47
N PHE A 12 -20.52 13.18 -7.35
CA PHE A 12 -20.24 12.16 -6.31
C PHE A 12 -21.09 10.89 -6.48
N LYS A 13 -21.92 10.78 -7.52
CA LYS A 13 -22.69 9.57 -7.78
C LYS A 13 -21.82 8.54 -8.51
N THR A 14 -21.78 7.32 -7.96
CA THR A 14 -21.18 6.15 -8.61
C THR A 14 -22.20 5.05 -8.84
N LYS A 15 -22.06 4.30 -9.92
CA LYS A 15 -22.84 3.08 -10.17
C LYS A 15 -22.21 1.85 -9.50
N LYS A 16 -20.99 1.99 -8.93
CA LYS A 16 -20.19 0.89 -8.39
C LYS A 16 -19.93 0.98 -6.89
N ILE A 17 -20.95 1.43 -6.13
CA ILE A 17 -20.85 1.63 -4.68
C ILE A 17 -20.31 0.40 -3.93
N LYS A 18 -20.69 -0.81 -4.33
CA LYS A 18 -20.19 -2.05 -3.73
C LYS A 18 -18.66 -2.15 -3.83
N LEU A 19 -18.07 -1.80 -4.97
CA LEU A 19 -16.61 -1.82 -5.15
C LEU A 19 -15.91 -0.75 -4.29
N HIS A 20 -16.53 0.42 -4.11
CA HIS A 20 -16.00 1.45 -3.19
C HIS A 20 -16.04 0.96 -1.74
N ILE A 21 -17.10 0.29 -1.32
CA ILE A 21 -17.18 -0.32 0.03
C ILE A 21 -16.07 -1.37 0.21
N PHE A 22 -15.90 -2.30 -0.75
CA PHE A 22 -14.82 -3.28 -0.68
C PHE A 22 -13.43 -2.63 -0.66
N ARG A 23 -13.22 -1.56 -1.46
CA ARG A 23 -11.99 -0.77 -1.45
C ARG A 23 -11.73 -0.15 -0.07
N THR A 24 -12.78 0.37 0.57
CA THR A 24 -12.69 0.94 1.91
C THR A 24 -12.37 -0.13 2.94
N ILE A 25 -13.08 -1.25 2.94
CA ILE A 25 -12.83 -2.35 3.89
C ILE A 25 -11.39 -2.86 3.77
N THR A 26 -10.93 -3.18 2.55
CA THR A 26 -9.55 -3.67 2.35
C THR A 26 -8.50 -2.64 2.69
N GLY A 27 -8.78 -1.36 2.43
CA GLY A 27 -7.88 -0.27 2.79
C GLY A 27 -7.84 0.02 4.29
N CYS A 28 -8.99 -0.01 4.98
CA CYS A 28 -9.06 0.09 6.44
C CYS A 28 -8.33 -1.08 7.11
N PHE A 29 -8.58 -2.31 6.65
CA PHE A 29 -7.89 -3.49 7.13
C PHE A 29 -6.37 -3.36 7.01
N ALA A 30 -5.88 -2.92 5.84
CA ALA A 30 -4.46 -2.67 5.63
C ALA A 30 -3.92 -1.62 6.61
N LEU A 31 -4.60 -0.48 6.72
CA LEU A 31 -4.15 0.65 7.56
C LEU A 31 -4.12 0.26 9.04
N ILE A 32 -5.16 -0.38 9.55
CA ILE A 32 -5.22 -0.87 10.92
C ILE A 32 -4.08 -1.87 11.16
N SER A 33 -3.87 -2.81 10.24
CA SER A 33 -2.81 -3.80 10.37
C SER A 33 -1.43 -3.15 10.47
N ILE A 34 -1.07 -2.20 9.61
CA ILE A 34 0.26 -1.58 9.69
C ILE A 34 0.46 -0.79 10.99
N PHE A 35 -0.56 -0.06 11.46
CA PHE A 35 -0.46 0.66 12.74
C PHE A 35 -0.28 -0.27 13.92
N PHE A 36 -0.96 -1.44 13.93
CA PHE A 36 -0.70 -2.47 14.94
C PHE A 36 0.73 -3.01 14.82
N GLY A 37 1.25 -3.23 13.62
CA GLY A 37 2.64 -3.62 13.42
C GLY A 37 3.62 -2.58 13.99
N LEU A 38 3.42 -1.31 13.67
CA LEU A 38 4.26 -0.20 14.13
C LEU A 38 4.22 0.04 15.65
N LYS A 39 3.18 -0.44 16.33
CA LYS A 39 3.11 -0.37 17.79
C LYS A 39 4.11 -1.30 18.49
N TYR A 40 4.47 -2.42 17.85
CA TYR A 40 5.24 -3.49 18.47
C TYR A 40 6.55 -3.82 17.77
N LEU A 41 6.76 -3.29 16.55
CA LEU A 41 7.95 -3.52 15.74
C LEU A 41 8.70 -2.20 15.51
N PRO A 42 10.04 -2.26 15.39
CA PRO A 42 10.82 -1.15 14.91
C PRO A 42 10.32 -0.65 13.55
N LEU A 43 10.40 0.66 13.31
CA LEU A 43 9.89 1.30 12.11
C LEU A 43 10.50 0.70 10.83
N ALA A 44 11.83 0.50 10.84
CA ALA A 44 12.54 -0.06 9.69
C ALA A 44 12.08 -1.49 9.37
N ASP A 45 11.87 -2.34 10.38
CA ASP A 45 11.43 -3.73 10.21
C ASP A 45 10.01 -3.80 9.66
N ALA A 46 9.08 -3.07 10.27
CA ALA A 46 7.69 -3.00 9.83
C ALA A 46 7.58 -2.53 8.37
N ILE A 47 8.28 -1.44 8.01
CA ILE A 47 8.26 -0.89 6.65
C ILE A 47 8.94 -1.84 5.65
N SER A 48 10.04 -2.50 6.03
CA SER A 48 10.72 -3.47 5.16
C SER A 48 9.80 -4.61 4.74
N ILE A 49 9.01 -5.15 5.67
CA ILE A 49 8.02 -6.20 5.38
C ILE A 49 6.95 -5.69 4.41
N THR A 50 6.55 -4.40 4.48
CA THR A 50 5.54 -3.84 3.56
C THR A 50 5.98 -3.85 2.10
N PHE A 51 7.29 -3.92 1.81
CA PHE A 51 7.79 -4.08 0.44
C PHE A 51 7.45 -5.43 -0.18
N ALA A 52 6.93 -6.38 0.59
CA ALA A 52 6.34 -7.59 0.06
C ALA A 52 4.98 -7.36 -0.64
N ALA A 53 4.37 -6.18 -0.52
CA ALA A 53 3.08 -5.90 -1.16
C ALA A 53 3.01 -6.21 -2.67
N PRO A 54 4.05 -5.97 -3.50
CA PRO A 54 4.06 -6.37 -4.90
C PRO A 54 3.95 -7.89 -5.13
N ILE A 55 4.45 -8.71 -4.19
CA ILE A 55 4.33 -10.17 -4.23
C ILE A 55 2.85 -10.54 -4.11
N PHE A 56 2.17 -10.01 -3.09
CA PHE A 56 0.74 -10.20 -2.90
C PHE A 56 -0.08 -9.61 -4.04
N ALA A 57 0.30 -8.44 -4.57
CA ALA A 57 -0.34 -7.85 -5.75
C ALA A 57 -0.25 -8.78 -6.98
N THR A 58 0.88 -9.47 -7.15
CA THR A 58 1.03 -10.48 -8.21
C THR A 58 0.09 -11.67 -8.01
N ILE A 59 0.00 -12.19 -6.79
CA ILE A 59 -0.92 -13.28 -6.45
C ILE A 59 -2.38 -12.85 -6.71
N PHE A 60 -2.76 -11.67 -6.23
CA PHE A 60 -4.11 -11.14 -6.43
C PHE A 60 -4.43 -10.89 -7.93
N SER A 61 -3.45 -10.51 -8.75
CA SER A 61 -3.67 -10.32 -10.17
C SER A 61 -4.06 -11.61 -10.89
N ILE A 62 -3.55 -12.76 -10.45
CA ILE A 62 -3.94 -14.07 -10.97
C ILE A 62 -5.41 -14.35 -10.67
N PHE A 63 -5.81 -14.19 -9.41
CA PHE A 63 -7.15 -14.55 -8.97
C PHE A 63 -8.23 -13.55 -9.44
N PHE A 64 -7.98 -12.25 -9.34
CA PHE A 64 -8.99 -11.21 -9.61
C PHE A 64 -8.96 -10.71 -11.05
N LEU A 65 -7.78 -10.63 -11.67
CA LEU A 65 -7.63 -10.12 -13.04
C LEU A 65 -7.44 -11.25 -14.05
N LYS A 66 -7.37 -12.52 -13.61
CA LYS A 66 -7.12 -13.72 -14.43
C LYS A 66 -5.86 -13.59 -15.29
N GLU A 67 -4.84 -12.89 -14.77
CA GLU A 67 -3.58 -12.70 -15.47
C GLU A 67 -2.76 -13.99 -15.47
N ILE A 68 -2.17 -14.35 -16.63
CA ILE A 68 -1.26 -15.50 -16.73
C ILE A 68 0.13 -15.06 -16.25
N VAL A 69 0.56 -15.63 -15.12
CA VAL A 69 1.86 -15.34 -14.51
C VAL A 69 2.93 -16.29 -15.03
N GLY A 70 3.89 -15.75 -15.76
CA GLY A 70 5.00 -16.56 -16.30
C GLY A 70 6.04 -16.94 -15.24
N LYS A 71 6.86 -17.97 -15.55
CA LYS A 71 7.89 -18.53 -14.65
C LYS A 71 8.82 -17.49 -14.02
N LYS A 72 9.21 -16.45 -14.75
CA LYS A 72 10.09 -15.37 -14.23
C LYS A 72 9.45 -14.57 -13.09
N ARG A 73 8.13 -14.38 -13.13
CA ARG A 73 7.39 -13.65 -12.08
C ARG A 73 7.26 -14.51 -10.82
N TRP A 74 7.07 -15.83 -10.98
CA TRP A 74 7.12 -16.77 -9.86
C TRP A 74 8.49 -16.83 -9.19
N PHE A 75 9.56 -16.83 -9.99
CA PHE A 75 10.93 -16.77 -9.45
C PHE A 75 11.17 -15.50 -8.64
N ALA A 76 10.71 -14.34 -9.13
CA ALA A 76 10.79 -13.11 -8.38
C ALA A 76 10.00 -13.17 -7.06
N VAL A 77 8.77 -13.74 -7.09
CA VAL A 77 7.95 -13.95 -5.88
C VAL A 77 8.71 -14.79 -4.85
N LEU A 78 9.39 -15.86 -5.27
CA LEU A 78 10.19 -16.71 -4.37
C LEU A 78 11.37 -15.94 -3.75
N ILE A 79 12.10 -15.14 -4.54
CA ILE A 79 13.19 -14.30 -4.01
C ILE A 79 12.66 -13.33 -2.96
N GLY A 80 11.55 -12.66 -3.24
CA GLY A 80 10.93 -11.74 -2.28
C GLY A 80 10.46 -12.44 -1.00
N PHE A 81 9.92 -13.65 -1.13
CA PHE A 81 9.52 -14.46 0.01
C PHE A 81 10.73 -14.86 0.89
N LEU A 82 11.87 -15.22 0.28
CA LEU A 82 13.13 -15.45 1.01
C LEU A 82 13.55 -14.20 1.78
N GLY A 83 13.43 -13.01 1.17
CA GLY A 83 13.70 -11.75 1.87
C GLY A 83 12.82 -11.55 3.10
N ILE A 84 11.53 -11.87 3.02
CA ILE A 84 10.62 -11.83 4.17
C ILE A 84 11.08 -12.80 5.27
N LEU A 85 11.44 -14.05 4.91
CA LEU A 85 11.91 -15.03 5.87
C LEU A 85 13.20 -14.58 6.59
N ILE A 86 14.13 -13.92 5.88
CA ILE A 86 15.34 -13.36 6.48
C ILE A 86 15.00 -12.28 7.52
N ILE A 87 14.04 -11.40 7.25
CA ILE A 87 13.60 -10.36 8.19
C ILE A 87 12.88 -10.99 9.38
N LEU A 88 11.98 -11.92 9.12
CA LEU A 88 11.15 -12.55 10.15
C LEU A 88 11.93 -13.45 11.11
N LYS A 89 13.02 -14.05 10.65
CA LYS A 89 13.84 -15.04 11.41
C LYS A 89 12.96 -16.12 12.10
N PRO A 90 12.07 -16.82 11.38
CA PRO A 90 11.15 -17.77 11.99
C PRO A 90 11.91 -18.88 12.72
N GLY A 91 11.44 -19.27 13.90
CA GLY A 91 12.06 -20.31 14.71
C GLY A 91 13.25 -19.84 15.57
N THR A 92 13.57 -18.56 15.58
CA THR A 92 14.57 -17.99 16.50
C THR A 92 13.88 -17.22 17.64
N SER A 93 14.62 -16.94 18.73
CA SER A 93 14.15 -16.10 19.83
C SER A 93 13.88 -14.63 19.41
N LEU A 94 14.39 -14.24 18.23
CA LEU A 94 14.19 -12.89 17.64
C LEU A 94 12.92 -12.80 16.81
N PHE A 95 12.21 -13.91 16.61
CA PHE A 95 10.94 -13.91 15.89
C PHE A 95 9.86 -13.15 16.68
N SER A 96 9.29 -12.14 16.06
CA SER A 96 8.13 -11.43 16.62
C SER A 96 6.84 -11.87 15.94
N ILE A 97 5.88 -12.35 16.71
CA ILE A 97 4.53 -12.68 16.21
C ILE A 97 3.83 -11.44 15.61
N TYR A 98 4.23 -10.25 16.05
CA TYR A 98 3.67 -9.00 15.54
C TYR A 98 4.04 -8.71 14.08
N SER A 99 5.04 -9.40 13.53
CA SER A 99 5.40 -9.32 12.10
C SER A 99 4.27 -9.79 11.16
N ILE A 100 3.27 -10.50 11.69
CA ILE A 100 2.07 -10.85 10.94
C ILE A 100 1.30 -9.60 10.47
N PHE A 101 1.31 -8.51 11.22
CA PHE A 101 0.55 -7.31 10.90
C PHE A 101 1.04 -6.59 9.63
N PRO A 102 2.34 -6.32 9.41
CA PRO A 102 2.81 -5.81 8.12
C PRO A 102 2.53 -6.75 6.94
N ILE A 103 2.49 -8.07 7.15
CA ILE A 103 2.09 -9.04 6.12
C ILE A 103 0.60 -8.87 5.79
N LEU A 104 -0.26 -8.77 6.80
CA LEU A 104 -1.69 -8.50 6.61
C LEU A 104 -1.93 -7.16 5.90
N PHE A 105 -1.13 -6.14 6.22
CA PHE A 105 -1.12 -4.90 5.45
C PHE A 105 -0.86 -5.17 3.97
N CYS A 106 0.15 -5.97 3.61
CA CYS A 106 0.47 -6.29 2.22
C CYS A 106 -0.71 -6.93 1.48
N VAL A 107 -1.41 -7.85 2.15
CA VAL A 107 -2.61 -8.50 1.59
C VAL A 107 -3.73 -7.49 1.35
N GLY A 108 -4.10 -6.70 2.36
CA GLY A 108 -5.14 -5.68 2.26
C GLY A 108 -4.79 -4.60 1.24
N PHE A 109 -3.52 -4.17 1.20
CA PHE A 109 -3.03 -3.18 0.25
C PHE A 109 -3.09 -3.70 -1.20
N ALA A 110 -2.69 -4.94 -1.45
CA ALA A 110 -2.74 -5.56 -2.77
C ALA A 110 -4.19 -5.71 -3.28
N ALA A 111 -5.11 -6.13 -2.41
CA ALA A 111 -6.53 -6.19 -2.71
C ALA A 111 -7.08 -4.79 -3.05
N SER A 112 -6.76 -3.80 -2.22
CA SER A 112 -7.17 -2.41 -2.39
C SER A 112 -6.63 -1.80 -3.69
N ALA A 113 -5.36 -2.04 -4.04
CA ALA A 113 -4.75 -1.57 -5.29
C ALA A 113 -5.44 -2.19 -6.52
N SER A 114 -5.80 -3.48 -6.47
CA SER A 114 -6.56 -4.15 -7.52
C SER A 114 -7.94 -3.53 -7.72
N LEU A 115 -8.63 -3.18 -6.63
CA LEU A 115 -9.93 -2.50 -6.68
C LEU A 115 -9.81 -1.07 -7.24
N ILE A 116 -8.75 -0.33 -6.93
CA ILE A 116 -8.47 0.98 -7.54
C ILE A 116 -8.34 0.83 -9.06
N ARG A 117 -7.62 -0.18 -9.57
CA ARG A 117 -7.49 -0.43 -11.02
C ARG A 117 -8.84 -0.70 -11.68
N ILE A 118 -9.72 -1.45 -11.02
CA ILE A 118 -11.08 -1.74 -11.55
C ILE A 118 -11.94 -0.48 -11.55
N LEU A 119 -11.92 0.29 -10.46
CA LEU A 119 -12.70 1.52 -10.30
C LEU A 119 -12.21 2.63 -11.24
N SER A 120 -10.90 2.76 -11.45
CA SER A 120 -10.30 3.81 -12.30
C SER A 120 -10.72 3.73 -13.77
N LYS A 121 -11.29 2.60 -14.21
CA LYS A 121 -11.86 2.44 -15.56
C LYS A 121 -13.19 3.18 -15.74
N THR A 122 -13.91 3.45 -14.66
CA THR A 122 -15.28 4.01 -14.70
C THR A 122 -15.43 5.27 -13.89
N ASP A 123 -14.71 5.39 -12.78
CA ASP A 123 -14.87 6.47 -11.83
C ASP A 123 -13.65 7.39 -11.85
N LYS A 124 -13.88 8.67 -11.56
CA LYS A 124 -12.82 9.66 -11.50
C LYS A 124 -12.01 9.49 -10.20
N ASN A 125 -10.74 9.87 -10.25
CA ASN A 125 -9.80 9.73 -9.14
C ASN A 125 -10.30 10.34 -7.83
N TYR A 126 -10.81 11.58 -7.87
CA TYR A 126 -11.32 12.27 -6.69
C TYR A 126 -12.48 11.50 -6.03
N LEU A 127 -13.30 10.81 -6.83
CA LEU A 127 -14.43 10.03 -6.34
C LEU A 127 -13.94 8.78 -5.59
N ILE A 128 -12.95 8.08 -6.16
CA ILE A 128 -12.32 6.90 -5.53
C ILE A 128 -11.67 7.30 -4.20
N SER A 129 -10.94 8.41 -4.18
CA SER A 129 -10.29 8.92 -2.97
C SER A 129 -11.32 9.39 -1.94
N PHE A 130 -12.38 10.09 -2.36
CA PHE A 130 -13.43 10.58 -1.46
C PHE A 130 -14.15 9.45 -0.74
N TYR A 131 -14.65 8.43 -1.47
CA TYR A 131 -15.34 7.30 -0.83
C TYR A 131 -14.44 6.55 0.14
N TYR A 132 -13.15 6.42 -0.18
CA TYR A 132 -12.20 5.80 0.70
C TYR A 132 -11.96 6.61 1.97
N THR A 133 -11.65 7.90 1.85
CA THR A 133 -11.38 8.74 3.02
C THR A 133 -12.62 8.92 3.88
N ALA A 134 -13.81 9.11 3.29
CA ALA A 134 -15.07 9.19 4.01
C ALA A 134 -15.38 7.88 4.76
N GLY A 135 -15.19 6.73 4.10
CA GLY A 135 -15.38 5.44 4.73
C GLY A 135 -14.35 5.15 5.83
N LEU A 136 -13.09 5.55 5.64
CA LEU A 136 -12.04 5.47 6.67
C LEU A 136 -12.43 6.30 7.91
N THR A 137 -12.92 7.52 7.70
CA THR A 137 -13.39 8.39 8.78
C THR A 137 -14.54 7.73 9.54
N LEU A 138 -15.53 7.18 8.82
CA LEU A 138 -16.65 6.48 9.48
C LEU A 138 -16.16 5.29 10.30
N VAL A 139 -15.28 4.45 9.75
CA VAL A 139 -14.72 3.31 10.49
C VAL A 139 -13.95 3.77 11.73
N SER A 140 -13.12 4.82 11.61
CA SER A 140 -12.33 5.34 12.73
C SER A 140 -13.20 5.88 13.87
N LEU A 141 -14.37 6.45 13.56
CA LEU A 141 -15.31 6.94 14.59
C LEU A 141 -15.86 5.82 15.48
N PHE A 142 -15.95 4.59 14.94
CA PHE A 142 -16.51 3.45 15.68
C PHE A 142 -15.44 2.50 16.23
N LEU A 143 -14.17 2.72 15.95
CA LEU A 143 -13.08 1.77 16.23
C LEU A 143 -12.69 1.73 17.70
N ASP A 144 -13.01 2.52 18.56
CA ASP A 144 -12.81 2.50 20.01
C ASP A 144 -13.28 3.82 20.64
N PRO A 145 -14.58 4.10 20.61
CA PRO A 145 -15.09 5.38 21.07
C PRO A 145 -14.89 5.60 22.60
N LEU A 146 -14.69 4.53 23.37
CA LEU A 146 -14.50 4.61 24.82
C LEU A 146 -13.10 5.07 25.22
N SER A 147 -12.10 4.89 24.36
CA SER A 147 -10.72 5.36 24.61
C SER A 147 -10.44 6.74 24.07
N TRP A 148 -11.41 7.42 23.50
CA TRP A 148 -11.21 8.76 22.95
C TRP A 148 -10.84 9.75 24.03
N LYS A 149 -9.68 10.39 23.84
CA LYS A 149 -9.20 11.49 24.67
C LYS A 149 -9.12 12.73 23.80
N ILE A 150 -9.47 13.87 24.38
CA ILE A 150 -9.24 15.17 23.71
C ILE A 150 -7.73 15.36 23.63
N PRO A 151 -7.15 15.44 22.41
CA PRO A 151 -5.72 15.60 22.24
C PRO A 151 -5.27 16.99 22.70
N LEU A 152 -4.04 17.09 23.17
CA LEU A 152 -3.39 18.37 23.46
C LEU A 152 -3.26 19.18 22.17
N PHE A 153 -3.14 20.49 22.28
CA PHE A 153 -3.05 21.38 21.11
C PHE A 153 -1.93 20.98 20.12
N LYS A 154 -0.76 20.56 20.64
CA LYS A 154 0.34 20.04 19.82
C LYS A 154 -0.06 18.77 19.06
N ASP A 155 -0.75 17.87 19.72
CA ASP A 155 -1.21 16.61 19.11
C ASP A 155 -2.29 16.86 18.05
N CYS A 156 -3.17 17.85 18.28
CA CYS A 156 -4.13 18.31 17.28
C CYS A 156 -3.44 18.78 16.00
N LEU A 157 -2.38 19.58 16.11
CA LEU A 157 -1.63 20.05 14.94
C LEU A 157 -0.97 18.89 14.18
N LEU A 158 -0.39 17.92 14.90
CA LEU A 158 0.19 16.73 14.30
C LEU A 158 -0.88 15.88 13.60
N LEU A 159 -2.03 15.64 14.23
CA LEU A 159 -3.13 14.87 13.64
C LEU A 159 -3.70 15.55 12.40
N ILE A 160 -3.88 16.87 12.42
CA ILE A 160 -4.33 17.64 11.26
C ILE A 160 -3.29 17.54 10.13
N SER A 161 -2.01 17.68 10.45
CA SER A 161 -0.92 17.57 9.47
C SER A 161 -0.88 16.17 8.82
N ILE A 162 -1.00 15.11 9.61
CA ILE A 162 -1.09 13.72 9.12
C ILE A 162 -2.31 13.55 8.22
N GLY A 163 -3.46 14.09 8.61
CA GLY A 163 -4.69 14.03 7.82
C GLY A 163 -4.55 14.73 6.47
N ILE A 164 -3.98 15.93 6.43
CA ILE A 164 -3.76 16.69 5.18
C ILE A 164 -2.74 15.97 4.29
N ILE A 165 -1.56 15.63 4.82
CA ILE A 165 -0.49 14.98 4.06
C ILE A 165 -0.95 13.62 3.56
N GLY A 166 -1.62 12.82 4.42
CA GLY A 166 -2.13 11.51 4.07
C GLY A 166 -3.21 11.57 2.99
N SER A 167 -4.12 12.55 3.06
CA SER A 167 -5.16 12.74 2.03
C SER A 167 -4.57 13.19 0.70
N LEU A 168 -3.63 14.12 0.70
CA LEU A 168 -2.89 14.54 -0.50
C LEU A 168 -2.11 13.36 -1.09
N GLY A 169 -1.40 12.61 -0.27
CA GLY A 169 -0.68 11.41 -0.68
C GLY A 169 -1.60 10.37 -1.31
N ASN A 170 -2.79 10.13 -0.73
CA ASN A 170 -3.77 9.21 -1.31
C ASN A 170 -4.29 9.67 -2.68
N ILE A 171 -4.55 10.96 -2.87
CA ILE A 171 -4.96 11.52 -4.16
C ILE A 171 -3.85 11.36 -5.19
N ILE A 172 -2.61 11.71 -4.84
CA ILE A 172 -1.45 11.64 -5.73
C ILE A 172 -1.16 10.19 -6.14
N ILE A 173 -1.15 9.25 -5.19
CA ILE A 173 -0.89 7.85 -5.50
C ILE A 173 -2.00 7.21 -6.34
N THR A 174 -3.25 7.59 -6.10
CA THR A 174 -4.39 7.11 -6.90
C THR A 174 -4.28 7.64 -8.33
N GLU A 175 -3.88 8.90 -8.52
CA GLU A 175 -3.67 9.48 -9.86
C GLU A 175 -2.43 8.85 -10.54
N ALA A 176 -1.38 8.55 -9.79
CA ALA A 176 -0.22 7.84 -10.32
C ALA A 176 -0.61 6.45 -10.84
N TYR A 177 -1.39 5.67 -10.08
CA TYR A 177 -1.89 4.35 -10.53
C TYR A 177 -2.86 4.43 -11.71
N ARG A 178 -3.50 5.56 -11.91
CA ARG A 178 -4.37 5.79 -13.07
C ARG A 178 -3.58 6.11 -14.33
N LYS A 179 -2.56 6.98 -14.22
CA LYS A 179 -1.81 7.52 -15.38
C LYS A 179 -0.59 6.71 -15.77
N SER A 180 -0.03 5.97 -14.83
CA SER A 180 1.25 5.27 -15.04
C SER A 180 1.11 3.78 -14.74
N GLU A 181 1.93 3.00 -15.40
CA GLU A 181 2.10 1.59 -15.07
C GLU A 181 2.56 1.47 -13.61
N ILE A 182 1.94 0.56 -12.87
CA ILE A 182 2.30 0.28 -11.47
C ILE A 182 3.80 0.03 -11.34
N SER A 183 4.38 -0.56 -12.38
CA SER A 183 5.78 -0.87 -12.51
C SER A 183 6.71 0.36 -12.47
N LEU A 184 6.29 1.53 -12.94
CA LEU A 184 7.09 2.76 -12.88
C LEU A 184 7.04 3.44 -11.50
N ILE A 185 5.98 3.18 -10.74
CA ILE A 185 5.78 3.78 -9.41
C ILE A 185 6.48 2.97 -8.33
N THR A 186 6.61 1.66 -8.53
CA THR A 186 7.15 0.74 -7.52
C THR A 186 8.57 1.12 -7.02
N PRO A 187 9.55 1.49 -7.86
CA PRO A 187 10.88 1.88 -7.39
C PRO A 187 10.88 3.11 -6.49
N ILE A 188 9.94 4.05 -6.69
CA ILE A 188 9.84 5.26 -5.86
C ILE A 188 9.47 4.90 -4.42
N LYS A 189 8.71 3.81 -4.23
CA LYS A 189 8.35 3.35 -2.88
C LYS A 189 9.55 2.90 -2.03
N TYR A 190 10.68 2.56 -2.64
CA TYR A 190 11.87 2.20 -1.86
C TYR A 190 12.47 3.38 -1.09
N LEU A 191 12.16 4.63 -1.48
CA LEU A 191 12.48 5.79 -0.68
C LEU A 191 11.87 5.71 0.73
N ASN A 192 10.73 5.03 0.88
CA ASN A 192 10.11 4.85 2.20
C ASN A 192 11.03 4.09 3.16
N LEU A 193 11.86 3.14 2.68
CA LEU A 193 12.81 2.44 3.53
C LEU A 193 13.91 3.39 4.02
N ILE A 194 14.42 4.25 3.14
CA ILE A 194 15.43 5.23 3.51
C ILE A 194 14.86 6.16 4.58
N PHE A 195 13.66 6.69 4.37
CA PHE A 195 12.99 7.51 5.36
C PHE A 195 12.69 6.75 6.67
N ALA A 196 12.28 5.47 6.58
CA ALA A 196 12.02 4.65 7.76
C ALA A 196 13.29 4.46 8.60
N ILE A 197 14.43 4.19 7.97
CA ILE A 197 15.73 4.07 8.66
C ILE A 197 16.12 5.40 9.29
N VAL A 198 16.05 6.50 8.54
CA VAL A 198 16.43 7.83 9.02
C VAL A 198 15.54 8.26 10.19
N PHE A 199 14.23 8.16 10.04
CA PHE A 199 13.30 8.55 11.09
C PHE A 199 13.32 7.58 12.28
N GLY A 200 13.50 6.27 12.04
CA GLY A 200 13.68 5.28 13.08
C GLY A 200 14.88 5.63 13.96
N TYR A 201 16.01 5.97 13.35
CA TYR A 201 17.20 6.35 14.07
C TYR A 201 17.05 7.68 14.83
N PHE A 202 16.61 8.76 14.16
CA PHE A 202 16.58 10.10 14.77
C PHE A 202 15.41 10.33 15.72
N LEU A 203 14.24 9.71 15.49
CA LEU A 203 13.03 9.96 16.30
C LEU A 203 12.81 8.89 17.38
N PHE A 204 13.23 7.66 17.10
CA PHE A 204 12.94 6.51 17.96
C PHE A 204 14.21 5.85 18.53
N ASN A 205 15.42 6.31 18.16
CA ASN A 205 16.71 5.69 18.51
C ASN A 205 16.79 4.20 18.10
N GLU A 206 16.13 3.84 17.00
CA GLU A 206 16.11 2.47 16.48
C GLU A 206 17.28 2.26 15.51
N VAL A 207 18.07 1.22 15.73
CA VAL A 207 19.11 0.77 14.78
C VAL A 207 18.61 -0.47 14.07
N PRO A 208 18.44 -0.44 12.72
CA PRO A 208 17.95 -1.59 11.99
C PRO A 208 18.95 -2.76 12.08
N GLU A 209 18.44 -3.96 12.28
CA GLU A 209 19.27 -5.15 12.31
C GLU A 209 19.84 -5.49 10.92
N TYR A 210 20.97 -6.19 10.89
CA TYR A 210 21.58 -6.68 9.63
C TYR A 210 20.63 -7.56 8.81
N SER A 211 19.81 -8.37 9.47
CA SER A 211 18.78 -9.20 8.81
C SER A 211 17.75 -8.36 8.06
N THR A 212 17.34 -7.21 8.63
CA THR A 212 16.40 -6.27 7.99
C THR A 212 17.03 -5.68 6.74
N LEU A 213 18.31 -5.29 6.78
CA LEU A 213 19.02 -4.76 5.62
C LEU A 213 19.17 -5.81 4.52
N ILE A 214 19.63 -7.02 4.85
CA ILE A 214 19.81 -8.11 3.89
C ILE A 214 18.47 -8.53 3.29
N GLY A 215 17.46 -8.78 4.10
CA GLY A 215 16.12 -9.17 3.63
C GLY A 215 15.48 -8.11 2.75
N SER A 216 15.68 -6.82 3.07
CA SER A 216 15.20 -5.71 2.25
C SER A 216 15.83 -5.71 0.86
N VAL A 217 17.11 -6.02 0.72
CA VAL A 217 17.77 -6.16 -0.59
C VAL A 217 17.11 -7.27 -1.42
N PHE A 218 16.81 -8.44 -0.83
CA PHE A 218 16.10 -9.52 -1.54
C PHE A 218 14.71 -9.08 -2.02
N ILE A 219 13.95 -8.38 -1.16
CA ILE A 219 12.61 -7.88 -1.52
C ILE A 219 12.70 -6.83 -2.64
N ILE A 220 13.67 -5.92 -2.57
CA ILE A 220 13.91 -4.91 -3.61
C ILE A 220 14.25 -5.58 -4.94
N VAL A 221 15.20 -6.54 -4.94
CA VAL A 221 15.59 -7.30 -6.15
C VAL A 221 14.37 -8.00 -6.75
N SER A 222 13.57 -8.69 -5.94
CA SER A 222 12.31 -9.32 -6.36
C SER A 222 11.41 -8.33 -7.08
N THR A 223 11.18 -7.19 -6.47
CA THR A 223 10.26 -6.17 -7.01
C THR A 223 10.81 -5.55 -8.30
N VAL A 224 12.11 -5.33 -8.41
CA VAL A 224 12.77 -4.86 -9.64
C VAL A 224 12.62 -5.87 -10.77
N ILE A 225 12.75 -7.17 -10.50
CA ILE A 225 12.53 -8.23 -11.49
C ILE A 225 11.08 -8.21 -12.01
N ILE A 226 10.10 -8.08 -11.11
CA ILE A 226 8.68 -7.94 -11.47
C ILE A 226 8.47 -6.71 -12.35
N PHE A 227 9.04 -5.57 -11.94
CA PHE A 227 8.99 -4.31 -12.65
C PHE A 227 9.48 -4.39 -14.10
N ILE A 228 10.74 -4.86 -14.28
CA ILE A 228 11.37 -4.95 -15.60
C ILE A 228 10.53 -5.84 -16.53
N ARG A 229 9.94 -6.90 -15.98
CA ARG A 229 9.12 -7.80 -16.78
C ARG A 229 7.77 -7.18 -17.17
N GLU A 230 7.07 -6.53 -16.27
CA GLU A 230 5.80 -5.87 -16.59
C GLU A 230 6.00 -4.81 -17.67
N ARG A 231 7.08 -4.02 -17.56
CA ARG A 231 7.45 -3.03 -18.58
C ARG A 231 7.68 -3.67 -19.97
N LYS A 232 8.33 -4.86 -20.01
CA LYS A 232 8.55 -5.58 -21.28
C LYS A 232 7.25 -6.13 -21.90
N LEU A 233 6.32 -6.59 -21.07
CA LEU A 233 5.03 -7.12 -21.52
C LEU A 233 4.13 -6.01 -22.07
N ASN A 234 4.08 -4.87 -21.40
CA ASN A 234 3.30 -3.72 -21.84
C ASN A 234 3.82 -3.15 -23.16
N LYS A 235 5.16 -3.11 -23.37
CA LYS A 235 5.72 -2.71 -24.66
C LYS A 235 5.32 -3.64 -25.80
N LYS A 236 5.20 -4.96 -25.57
CA LYS A 236 4.74 -5.92 -26.59
C LYS A 236 3.27 -5.75 -26.97
N ASN A 237 2.43 -5.27 -26.04
CA ASN A 237 1.01 -5.04 -26.29
C ASN A 237 0.71 -3.69 -26.96
N ILE A 238 1.69 -2.78 -27.02
CA ILE A 238 1.55 -1.44 -27.63
C ILE A 238 2.03 -1.45 -29.10
N ILE A 239 2.85 -2.42 -29.51
CA ILE A 239 3.26 -2.57 -30.92
C ILE A 239 2.13 -3.35 -31.60
N PRO A 240 1.36 -2.73 -32.54
CA PRO A 240 0.43 -3.47 -33.39
C PRO A 240 1.26 -4.55 -34.10
N LYS A 241 0.75 -5.78 -34.17
CA LYS A 241 1.27 -6.76 -35.12
C LYS A 241 0.91 -6.20 -36.51
N GLU A 242 1.84 -5.46 -37.07
CA GLU A 242 1.79 -5.18 -38.50
C GLU A 242 1.83 -6.55 -39.19
N LEU A 243 0.74 -6.84 -39.90
CA LEU A 243 0.59 -7.93 -40.86
C LEU A 243 1.53 -7.73 -42.04
#